data_00398869f3b5cefb8b1aedbf530fd560
#
_entry.id   00398869f3b5cefb8b1aedbf530fd560
#
_cell.length_a   1.000
_cell.length_b   1.000
_cell.length_c   1.000
_cell.angle_alpha   90.00
_cell.angle_beta   90.00
_cell.angle_gamma   90.00
#
_symmetry.space_group_name_H-M   'P 1'
#
loop_
_entity.id
_entity.type
_entity.pdbx_description
1 polymer ?
#
loop_
_entity_poly.entity_id
_entity_poly.type
_entity_poly.pdbx_seq_one_letter_code
_entity_poly.pdbx_strand_id
1 'polypeptide(L)'
;MTVTPAVRAERNIQSDHGALIYDLPEEMEEATGLRSGDVILQINRVRVSSADDLRRAFAATAGAGAVTVWFERAGRLERTAFYVR
;
A
#
# COMPACT_ATOMS: atom_id res chain seq x y z
N MET A 1 -0.02 -6.01 6.64
CA MET A 1 0.97 -7.08 6.88
C MET A 1 2.28 -6.73 6.21
N THR A 2 3.39 -6.89 6.91
CA THR A 2 4.71 -6.69 6.33
C THR A 2 5.05 -7.81 5.36
N VAL A 3 5.61 -7.46 4.19
CA VAL A 3 6.04 -8.45 3.21
C VAL A 3 7.35 -9.08 3.70
N THR A 4 7.29 -10.36 4.03
CA THR A 4 8.45 -11.17 4.43
C THR A 4 8.74 -12.17 3.31
N PRO A 5 9.90 -12.84 3.32
CA PRO A 5 10.18 -13.87 2.33
C PRO A 5 9.12 -14.98 2.27
N ALA A 6 8.55 -15.36 3.41
CA ALA A 6 7.50 -16.37 3.46
C ALA A 6 6.20 -15.86 2.83
N VAL A 7 5.77 -14.64 3.15
CA VAL A 7 4.57 -14.01 2.56
C VAL A 7 4.76 -13.82 1.07
N ARG A 8 5.94 -13.38 0.66
CA ARG A 8 6.29 -13.17 -0.73
C ARG A 8 6.15 -14.46 -1.55
N ALA A 9 6.66 -15.56 -1.03
CA ALA A 9 6.57 -16.85 -1.70
C ALA A 9 5.14 -17.37 -1.74
N GLU A 10 4.40 -17.27 -0.63
CA GLU A 10 3.03 -17.74 -0.52
C GLU A 10 2.07 -16.98 -1.43
N ARG A 11 2.25 -15.67 -1.56
CA ARG A 11 1.37 -14.78 -2.32
C ARG A 11 1.87 -14.48 -3.73
N ASN A 12 3.00 -15.05 -4.12
CA ASN A 12 3.61 -14.81 -5.44
C ASN A 12 3.87 -13.31 -5.67
N ILE A 13 4.37 -12.62 -4.65
CA ILE A 13 4.69 -11.20 -4.69
C ILE A 13 6.06 -11.01 -5.34
N GLN A 14 6.15 -10.12 -6.32
CA GLN A 14 7.40 -9.83 -7.01
C GLN A 14 8.28 -8.83 -6.25
N SER A 15 7.67 -7.93 -5.48
CA SER A 15 8.40 -6.93 -4.70
C SER A 15 9.09 -7.57 -3.49
N ASP A 16 10.27 -7.07 -3.14
CA ASP A 16 11.05 -7.57 -2.01
C ASP A 16 10.75 -6.84 -0.70
N HIS A 17 9.88 -5.82 -0.74
CA HIS A 17 9.51 -5.01 0.42
C HIS A 17 8.07 -4.55 0.28
N GLY A 18 7.56 -3.92 1.31
CA GLY A 18 6.24 -3.31 1.29
C GLY A 18 5.32 -3.82 2.39
N ALA A 19 4.08 -3.36 2.35
CA ALA A 19 3.03 -3.78 3.28
C ALA A 19 1.85 -4.33 2.50
N LEU A 20 1.52 -5.59 2.75
CA LEU A 20 0.38 -6.25 2.13
C LEU A 20 -0.91 -5.77 2.79
N ILE A 21 -1.86 -5.34 1.98
CA ILE A 21 -3.22 -5.05 2.45
C ILE A 21 -3.94 -6.38 2.62
N TYR A 22 -4.18 -6.74 3.88
CA TYR A 22 -4.82 -8.02 4.21
C TYR A 22 -6.34 -7.92 4.13
N ASP A 23 -6.89 -6.85 4.67
CA ASP A 23 -8.33 -6.63 4.71
C ASP A 23 -8.59 -5.12 4.61
N LEU A 24 -9.32 -4.71 3.58
CA LEU A 24 -9.63 -3.31 3.34
C LEU A 24 -11.14 -3.15 3.26
N PRO A 25 -11.73 -2.27 4.10
CA PRO A 25 -13.17 -1.98 4.00
C PRO A 25 -13.55 -1.49 2.60
N GLU A 26 -14.73 -1.86 2.14
CA GLU A 26 -15.23 -1.51 0.81
C GLU A 26 -15.22 -0.01 0.56
N GLU A 27 -15.58 0.78 1.56
CA GLU A 27 -15.58 2.24 1.47
C GLU A 27 -14.18 2.79 1.17
N MET A 28 -13.15 2.17 1.75
CA MET A 28 -11.76 2.55 1.50
C MET A 28 -11.31 2.12 0.11
N GLU A 29 -11.77 0.96 -0.36
CA GLU A 29 -11.49 0.52 -1.73
C GLU A 29 -12.02 1.53 -2.74
N GLU A 30 -13.24 1.98 -2.57
CA GLU A 30 -13.87 2.96 -3.46
C GLU A 30 -13.17 4.31 -3.40
N ALA A 31 -12.79 4.75 -2.20
CA ALA A 31 -12.19 6.06 -2.00
C ALA A 31 -10.75 6.13 -2.52
N THR A 32 -10.00 5.04 -2.46
CA THR A 32 -8.56 5.02 -2.76
C THR A 32 -8.20 4.29 -4.04
N GLY A 33 -9.06 3.41 -4.51
CA GLY A 33 -8.73 2.53 -5.64
C GLY A 33 -7.86 1.33 -5.25
N LEU A 34 -7.51 1.21 -3.98
CA LEU A 34 -6.75 0.07 -3.47
C LEU A 34 -7.68 -1.10 -3.19
N ARG A 35 -7.14 -2.31 -3.14
CA ARG A 35 -7.89 -3.52 -2.84
C ARG A 35 -7.11 -4.42 -1.89
N SER A 36 -7.83 -5.28 -1.18
CA SER A 36 -7.18 -6.32 -0.38
C SER A 36 -6.33 -7.20 -1.31
N GLY A 37 -5.12 -7.51 -0.88
CA GLY A 37 -4.14 -8.22 -1.69
C GLY A 37 -3.11 -7.33 -2.37
N ASP A 38 -3.34 -6.01 -2.40
CA ASP A 38 -2.33 -5.08 -2.93
C ASP A 38 -1.17 -4.97 -1.95
N VAL A 39 0.03 -4.78 -2.49
CA VAL A 39 1.24 -4.55 -1.69
C VAL A 39 1.65 -3.09 -1.84
N ILE A 40 1.57 -2.33 -0.77
CA ILE A 40 1.93 -0.92 -0.78
C ILE A 40 3.44 -0.78 -0.72
N LEU A 41 4.02 -0.08 -1.69
CA LEU A 41 5.46 0.09 -1.83
C LEU A 41 5.94 1.49 -1.45
N GLN A 42 5.11 2.50 -1.72
CA GLN A 42 5.49 3.89 -1.49
C GLN A 42 4.25 4.74 -1.37
N ILE A 43 4.27 5.69 -0.44
CA ILE A 43 3.23 6.71 -0.28
C ILE A 43 3.90 8.06 -0.44
N ASN A 44 3.48 8.83 -1.46
CA ASN A 44 4.15 10.05 -1.88
C ASN A 44 5.63 9.75 -2.13
N ARG A 45 6.53 10.28 -1.30
CA ARG A 45 7.97 10.04 -1.43
C ARG A 45 8.53 9.15 -0.32
N VAL A 46 7.63 8.56 0.47
CA VAL A 46 8.03 7.73 1.61
C VAL A 46 7.94 6.27 1.24
N ARG A 47 9.08 5.59 1.26
CA ARG A 47 9.14 4.16 1.00
C ARG A 47 8.50 3.39 2.15
N VAL A 48 7.68 2.42 1.81
CA VAL A 48 7.01 1.54 2.77
C VAL A 48 7.70 0.18 2.74
N SER A 49 8.36 -0.18 3.84
CA SER A 49 9.06 -1.46 3.95
C SER A 49 8.39 -2.42 4.95
N SER A 50 7.43 -1.92 5.72
CA SER A 50 6.74 -2.72 6.74
C SER A 50 5.34 -2.17 6.99
N ALA A 51 4.53 -2.93 7.73
CA ALA A 51 3.21 -2.48 8.15
C ALA A 51 3.29 -1.23 9.04
N ASP A 52 4.32 -1.13 9.88
CA ASP A 52 4.53 0.06 10.71
C ASP A 52 4.87 1.28 9.87
N ASP A 53 5.69 1.13 8.83
CA ASP A 53 5.99 2.20 7.90
C ASP A 53 4.72 2.69 7.21
N LEU A 54 3.84 1.77 6.83
CA LEU A 54 2.56 2.11 6.21
C LEU A 54 1.71 2.99 7.13
N ARG A 55 1.58 2.60 8.39
CA ARG A 55 0.82 3.39 9.37
C ARG A 55 1.41 4.78 9.57
N ARG A 56 2.73 4.87 9.68
CA ARG A 56 3.41 6.16 9.83
C ARG A 56 3.26 7.04 8.60
N ALA A 57 3.38 6.44 7.43
CA ALA A 57 3.23 7.17 6.17
C ALA A 57 1.81 7.71 6.00
N PHE A 58 0.79 6.92 6.33
CA PHE A 58 -0.59 7.39 6.30
C PHE A 58 -0.84 8.50 7.30
N ALA A 59 -0.31 8.37 8.52
CA ALA A 59 -0.46 9.42 9.53
C ALA A 59 0.15 10.74 9.04
N ALA A 60 1.27 10.67 8.33
CA ALA A 60 1.93 11.85 7.78
C ALA A 60 1.15 12.49 6.62
N THR A 61 0.18 11.80 6.02
CA THR A 61 -0.63 12.35 4.94
C THR A 61 -1.85 13.14 5.43
N ALA A 62 -2.12 13.14 6.72
CA ALA A 62 -3.26 13.87 7.26
C ALA A 62 -3.15 15.35 6.90
N GLY A 63 -4.15 15.87 6.20
CA GLY A 63 -4.17 17.26 5.75
C GLY A 63 -3.27 17.56 4.54
N ALA A 64 -2.62 16.54 3.97
CA ALA A 64 -1.72 16.75 2.83
C ALA A 64 -2.43 17.04 1.51
N GLY A 65 -3.72 16.74 1.41
CA GLY A 65 -4.49 16.90 0.18
C GLY A 65 -4.30 15.67 -0.71
N ALA A 66 -3.60 15.82 -1.84
CA ALA A 66 -3.39 14.73 -2.77
C ALA A 66 -2.33 13.74 -2.26
N VAL A 67 -2.64 12.46 -2.34
CA VAL A 67 -1.73 11.37 -1.95
C VAL A 67 -1.58 10.42 -3.13
N THR A 68 -0.34 10.11 -3.47
CA THR A 68 -0.01 9.14 -4.52
C THR A 68 0.54 7.88 -3.86
N VAL A 69 -0.02 6.74 -4.24
CA VAL A 69 0.40 5.43 -3.70
C VAL A 69 0.90 4.56 -4.83
N TRP A 70 2.10 4.03 -4.68
CA TRP A 70 2.65 3.02 -5.57
C TRP A 70 2.45 1.65 -4.92
N PHE A 71 1.92 0.70 -5.68
CA PHE A 71 1.59 -0.61 -5.15
C PHE A 71 1.77 -1.69 -6.22
N GLU A 72 1.87 -2.94 -5.77
CA GLU A 72 1.91 -4.11 -6.64
C GLU A 72 0.56 -4.82 -6.57
N ARG A 73 0.00 -5.12 -7.74
CA ARG A 73 -1.24 -5.89 -7.89
C ARG A 73 -1.02 -6.95 -8.96
N ALA A 74 -1.20 -8.20 -8.60
CA ALA A 74 -1.04 -9.32 -9.52
C ALA A 74 0.33 -9.32 -10.23
N GLY A 75 1.39 -8.97 -9.50
CA GLY A 75 2.75 -8.93 -10.01
C GLY A 75 3.06 -7.69 -10.85
N ARG A 76 2.17 -6.71 -10.90
CA ARG A 76 2.36 -5.48 -11.68
C ARG A 76 2.51 -4.28 -10.77
N LEU A 77 3.42 -3.38 -11.12
CA LEU A 77 3.55 -2.10 -10.45
C LEU A 77 2.48 -1.14 -10.97
N GLU A 78 1.67 -0.61 -10.06
CA GLU A 78 0.61 0.34 -10.39
C GLU A 78 0.67 1.54 -9.46
N ARG A 79 -0.05 2.59 -9.82
CA ARG A 79 -0.11 3.84 -9.06
C ARG A 79 -1.55 4.30 -8.99
N THR A 80 -1.94 4.80 -7.83
CA THR A 80 -3.22 5.49 -7.64
C THR A 80 -3.00 6.78 -6.88
N ALA A 81 -3.93 7.72 -7.05
CA ALA A 81 -3.89 8.99 -6.33
C ALA A 81 -5.29 9.29 -5.80
N PHE A 82 -5.35 9.85 -4.60
CA PHE A 82 -6.62 10.23 -3.96
C PHE A 82 -6.39 11.40 -3.01
N TYR A 83 -7.49 11.97 -2.52
CA TYR A 83 -7.42 13.10 -1.60
C TYR A 83 -7.71 12.66 -0.18
N VAL A 84 -6.88 13.13 0.75
CA VAL A 84 -7.05 12.94 2.19
C VAL A 84 -7.45 14.28 2.80
N ARG A 85 -8.55 14.28 3.53
CA ARG A 85 -9.06 15.45 4.24
C ARG A 85 -8.52 15.55 5.65
#